data_310f47a3a390913ec01df3c57ad443e8
#
_entry.id   310f47a3a390913ec01df3c57ad443e8
#
_cell.length_a   1.000
_cell.length_b   1.000
_cell.length_c   1.000
_cell.angle_alpha   90.00
_cell.angle_beta   90.00
_cell.angle_gamma   90.00
#
_symmetry.space_group_name_H-M   'P 1'
#
loop_
_entity.id
_entity.type
_entity.pdbx_description
1 polymer ?
#
loop_
_entity_poly.entity_id
_entity_poly.type
_entity_poly.pdbx_seq_one_letter_code
_entity_poly.pdbx_strand_id
1 'polypeptide(L)'
;MLAWPEIAGAIARRTGDNELATAAVAFLNRQTWLEYVPLDEPLARRSIVIATEQRLRGADAVYVALASQRNGMLVTLDSEMLERTPPTVTARTPADWLLRA
;
A
#
# COMPACT_ATOMS: atom_id res chain seq x y z
N MET A 1 2.62 -12.98 -1.97
CA MET A 1 2.87 -11.61 -1.50
C MET A 1 1.91 -10.64 -2.16
N LEU A 2 1.00 -10.08 -1.40
CA LEU A 2 -0.08 -9.24 -1.94
C LEU A 2 0.43 -7.99 -2.66
N ALA A 3 1.50 -7.37 -2.15
CA ALA A 3 2.02 -6.12 -2.71
C ALA A 3 2.55 -6.24 -4.14
N TRP A 4 3.16 -7.37 -4.51
CA TRP A 4 3.76 -7.51 -5.84
C TRP A 4 2.73 -7.45 -6.96
N PRO A 5 1.61 -8.18 -6.90
CA PRO A 5 0.58 -8.04 -7.93
C PRO A 5 -0.01 -6.63 -7.99
N GLU A 6 -0.18 -5.98 -6.85
CA GLU A 6 -0.71 -4.61 -6.81
C GLU A 6 0.24 -3.61 -7.48
N ILE A 7 1.53 -3.70 -7.19
CA ILE A 7 2.54 -2.82 -7.78
C ILE A 7 2.65 -3.08 -9.28
N ALA A 8 2.77 -4.33 -9.69
CA ALA A 8 2.88 -4.69 -11.09
C ALA A 8 1.66 -4.23 -11.88
N GLY A 9 0.46 -4.48 -11.34
CA GLY A 9 -0.78 -4.05 -11.99
C GLY A 9 -0.90 -2.55 -12.11
N ALA A 10 -0.50 -1.81 -11.09
CA ALA A 10 -0.54 -0.34 -11.12
C ALA A 10 0.39 0.23 -12.18
N ILE A 11 1.61 -0.28 -12.28
CA ILE A 11 2.58 0.18 -13.27
C ILE A 11 2.10 -0.17 -14.68
N ALA A 12 1.64 -1.41 -14.89
CA ALA A 12 1.14 -1.85 -16.19
C ALA A 12 -0.04 -1.01 -16.67
N ARG A 13 -0.98 -0.70 -15.77
CA ARG A 13 -2.15 0.12 -16.11
C ARG A 13 -1.77 1.56 -16.47
N ARG A 14 -0.80 2.15 -15.77
CA ARG A 14 -0.40 3.54 -16.00
C ARG A 14 0.48 3.71 -17.22
N THR A 15 1.38 2.77 -17.45
CA THR A 15 2.39 2.91 -18.53
C THR A 15 2.05 2.09 -19.77
N GLY A 16 1.24 1.04 -19.63
CA GLY A 16 1.01 0.09 -20.70
C GLY A 16 2.23 -0.76 -21.01
N ASP A 17 3.23 -0.75 -20.12
CA ASP A 17 4.50 -1.43 -20.34
C ASP A 17 4.68 -2.58 -19.34
N ASN A 18 4.45 -3.79 -19.81
CA ASN A 18 4.56 -5.00 -18.98
C ASN A 18 6.01 -5.29 -18.57
N GLU A 19 6.97 -4.96 -19.41
CA GLU A 19 8.38 -5.16 -19.09
C GLU A 19 8.82 -4.24 -17.97
N LEU A 20 8.37 -2.99 -17.99
CA LEU A 20 8.64 -2.03 -16.93
C LEU A 20 8.04 -2.49 -15.61
N ALA A 21 6.80 -2.97 -15.63
CA ALA A 21 6.15 -3.49 -14.42
C ALA A 21 6.90 -4.68 -13.82
N THR A 22 7.31 -5.63 -14.66
CA THR A 22 8.08 -6.80 -14.23
C THR A 22 9.44 -6.39 -13.67
N ALA A 23 10.13 -5.47 -14.34
CA ALA A 23 11.44 -4.98 -13.91
C ALA A 23 11.35 -4.26 -12.56
N ALA A 24 10.31 -3.46 -12.33
CA ALA A 24 10.11 -2.75 -11.08
C ALA A 24 9.90 -3.72 -9.91
N VAL A 25 9.08 -4.75 -10.09
CA VAL A 25 8.87 -5.78 -9.07
C VAL A 25 10.15 -6.53 -8.79
N ALA A 26 10.90 -6.92 -9.83
CA ALA A 26 12.18 -7.61 -9.66
C ALA A 26 13.19 -6.76 -8.89
N PHE A 27 13.25 -5.45 -9.19
CA PHE A 27 14.11 -4.51 -8.47
C PHE A 27 13.75 -4.46 -6.99
N LEU A 28 12.47 -4.27 -6.66
CA LEU A 28 12.00 -4.20 -5.28
C LEU A 28 12.26 -5.50 -4.52
N ASN A 29 12.09 -6.63 -5.19
CA ASN A 29 12.29 -7.94 -4.57
C ASN A 29 13.76 -8.20 -4.18
N ARG A 30 14.70 -7.45 -4.76
CA ARG A 30 16.13 -7.56 -4.43
C ARG A 30 16.56 -6.64 -3.29
N GLN A 31 15.68 -5.74 -2.82
CA GLN A 31 16.04 -4.78 -1.79
C GLN A 31 16.01 -5.43 -0.40
N THR A 32 17.08 -5.27 0.36
CA THR A 32 17.22 -5.86 1.69
C THR A 32 16.50 -5.03 2.76
N TRP A 33 16.17 -3.77 2.47
CA TRP A 33 15.47 -2.88 3.40
C TRP A 33 13.96 -3.09 3.43
N LEU A 34 13.44 -3.87 2.47
CA LEU A 34 12.01 -4.18 2.43
C LEU A 34 11.67 -5.27 3.44
N GLU A 35 10.61 -5.06 4.18
CA GLU A 35 10.07 -6.03 5.12
C GLU A 35 8.79 -6.63 4.55
N TYR A 36 8.70 -7.96 4.55
CA TYR A 36 7.50 -8.68 4.15
C TYR A 36 6.71 -9.00 5.41
N VAL A 37 5.49 -8.51 5.50
CA VAL A 37 4.64 -8.73 6.65
C VAL A 37 3.54 -9.71 6.28
N PRO A 38 3.43 -10.85 6.95
CA PRO A 38 2.38 -11.82 6.66
C PRO A 38 1.01 -11.27 7.07
N LEU A 39 -0.01 -11.62 6.29
CA LEU A 39 -1.39 -11.31 6.66
C LEU A 39 -1.86 -12.36 7.67
N ASP A 40 -1.59 -12.11 8.93
CA ASP A 40 -2.02 -12.98 10.02
C ASP A 40 -3.45 -12.65 10.46
N GLU A 41 -3.98 -13.41 11.41
CA GLU A 41 -5.36 -13.23 11.86
C GLU A 41 -5.61 -11.87 12.51
N PRO A 42 -4.76 -11.35 13.41
CA PRO A 42 -4.98 -10.02 13.97
C PRO A 42 -5.00 -8.92 12.91
N LEU A 43 -4.10 -8.98 11.93
CA LEU A 43 -4.07 -8.01 10.85
C LEU A 43 -5.32 -8.12 9.96
N ALA A 44 -5.75 -9.34 9.66
CA ALA A 44 -6.96 -9.57 8.88
C ALA A 44 -8.20 -9.00 9.58
N ARG A 45 -8.34 -9.22 10.89
CA ARG A 45 -9.46 -8.68 11.67
C ARG A 45 -9.49 -7.16 11.68
N ARG A 46 -8.33 -6.55 11.86
CA ARG A 46 -8.21 -5.10 11.85
C ARG A 46 -8.56 -4.54 10.48
N SER A 47 -8.15 -5.24 9.43
CA SER A 47 -8.46 -4.85 8.05
C SER A 47 -9.96 -4.88 7.77
N ILE A 48 -10.68 -5.87 8.31
CA ILE A 48 -12.14 -5.96 8.18
C ILE A 48 -12.81 -4.72 8.78
N VAL A 49 -12.39 -4.32 9.96
CA VAL A 49 -12.95 -3.12 10.62
C VAL A 49 -12.69 -1.88 9.78
N ILE A 50 -11.45 -1.69 9.31
CA ILE A 50 -11.09 -0.54 8.50
C ILE A 50 -11.83 -0.52 7.17
N ALA A 51 -11.95 -1.68 6.50
CA ALA A 51 -12.69 -1.78 5.25
C ALA A 51 -14.15 -1.36 5.42
N THR A 52 -14.75 -1.80 6.52
CA THR A 52 -16.15 -1.51 6.83
C THR A 52 -16.36 -0.04 7.20
N GLU A 53 -15.55 0.48 8.11
CA GLU A 53 -15.71 1.85 8.61
C GLU A 53 -15.29 2.91 7.60
N GLN A 54 -14.24 2.66 6.84
CA GLN A 54 -13.67 3.64 5.92
C GLN A 54 -14.08 3.39 4.46
N ARG A 55 -14.84 2.33 4.20
CA ARG A 55 -15.31 1.96 2.85
C ARG A 55 -14.17 1.78 1.86
N LEU A 56 -13.11 1.14 2.32
CA LEU A 56 -11.96 0.79 1.50
C LEU A 56 -12.08 -0.62 0.97
N ARG A 57 -11.46 -0.88 -0.17
CA ARG A 57 -11.33 -2.24 -0.70
C ARG A 57 -10.47 -3.07 0.24
N GLY A 58 -10.65 -4.39 0.22
CA GLY A 58 -9.98 -5.29 1.15
C GLY A 58 -8.46 -5.13 1.16
N ALA A 59 -7.82 -5.13 -0.02
CA ALA A 59 -6.37 -4.97 -0.11
C ALA A 59 -5.91 -3.62 0.43
N ASP A 60 -6.63 -2.54 0.11
CA ASP A 60 -6.31 -1.19 0.58
C ASP A 60 -6.46 -1.10 2.10
N ALA A 61 -7.49 -1.74 2.66
CA ALA A 61 -7.70 -1.79 4.10
C ALA A 61 -6.56 -2.52 4.81
N VAL A 62 -5.99 -3.56 4.21
CA VAL A 62 -4.82 -4.27 4.75
C VAL A 62 -3.63 -3.33 4.87
N TYR A 63 -3.36 -2.53 3.84
CA TYR A 63 -2.25 -1.58 3.87
C TYR A 63 -2.46 -0.51 4.95
N VAL A 64 -3.66 0.01 5.07
CA VAL A 64 -4.00 0.99 6.12
C VAL A 64 -3.85 0.36 7.50
N ALA A 65 -4.34 -0.85 7.71
CA ALA A 65 -4.22 -1.56 8.97
C ALA A 65 -2.76 -1.79 9.34
N LEU A 66 -1.93 -2.18 8.38
CA LEU A 66 -0.51 -2.39 8.59
C LEU A 66 0.20 -1.08 8.98
N ALA A 67 -0.10 0.00 8.28
CA ALA A 67 0.47 1.32 8.61
C ALA A 67 0.09 1.74 10.03
N SER A 68 -1.15 1.52 10.44
CA SER A 68 -1.62 1.80 11.79
C SER A 68 -0.87 0.96 12.82
N GLN A 69 -0.73 -0.34 12.58
CA GLN A 69 -0.08 -1.27 13.48
C GLN A 69 1.40 -0.92 13.71
N ARG A 70 2.07 -0.43 12.68
CA ARG A 70 3.50 -0.10 12.71
C ARG A 70 3.78 1.35 13.02
N ASN A 71 2.76 2.16 13.30
CA ASN A 71 2.88 3.62 13.42
C ASN A 71 3.59 4.23 12.22
N GLY A 72 3.32 3.65 11.04
CA GLY A 72 3.95 4.03 9.81
C GLY A 72 3.13 5.02 9.01
N MET A 73 3.70 5.44 7.90
CA MET A 73 3.05 6.32 6.93
C MET A 73 2.64 5.50 5.72
N LEU A 74 1.45 5.77 5.21
CA LEU A 74 0.98 5.18 3.95
C LEU A 74 1.33 6.12 2.81
N VAL A 75 2.06 5.61 1.81
CA VAL A 75 2.40 6.38 0.61
C VAL A 75 1.63 5.76 -0.55
N THR A 76 0.80 6.54 -1.21
CA THR A 76 -0.07 6.05 -2.27
C THR A 76 -0.39 7.12 -3.29
N LEU A 77 -0.66 6.69 -4.53
CA LEU A 77 -1.19 7.57 -5.60
C LEU A 77 -2.71 7.48 -5.70
N ASP A 78 -3.33 6.56 -4.98
CA ASP A 78 -4.76 6.32 -5.05
C ASP A 78 -5.52 7.42 -4.29
N SER A 79 -6.30 8.21 -5.01
CA SER A 79 -7.08 9.31 -4.43
C SER A 79 -8.10 8.81 -3.40
N GLU A 80 -8.67 7.65 -3.61
CA GLU A 80 -9.63 7.05 -2.68
C GLU A 80 -8.96 6.68 -1.36
N MET A 81 -7.76 6.11 -1.40
CA MET A 81 -6.99 5.82 -0.19
C MET A 81 -6.58 7.09 0.55
N LEU A 82 -6.15 8.12 -0.20
CA LEU A 82 -5.80 9.41 0.42
C LEU A 82 -6.98 10.04 1.13
N GLU A 83 -8.17 9.92 0.53
CA GLU A 83 -9.39 10.52 1.07
C GLU A 83 -9.98 9.71 2.22
N ARG A 84 -9.99 8.37 2.10
CA ARG A 84 -10.69 7.48 3.04
C ARG A 84 -9.82 6.89 4.14
N THR A 85 -8.52 7.10 4.12
CA THR A 85 -7.65 6.68 5.21
C THR A 85 -8.01 7.47 6.47
N PRO A 86 -8.20 6.80 7.63
CA PRO A 86 -8.59 7.50 8.84
C PRO A 86 -7.51 8.47 9.33
N PRO A 87 -7.88 9.54 10.04
CA PRO A 87 -6.93 10.56 10.50
C PRO A 87 -5.81 10.02 11.40
N THR A 88 -6.01 8.84 11.99
CA THR A 88 -5.01 8.21 12.85
C THR A 88 -3.81 7.66 12.05
N VAL A 89 -3.95 7.56 10.72
CA VAL A 89 -2.88 7.10 9.84
C VAL A 89 -2.56 8.23 8.86
N THR A 90 -1.30 8.60 8.76
CA THR A 90 -0.85 9.60 7.80
C THR A 90 -0.75 8.97 6.42
N ALA A 91 -1.47 9.51 5.44
CA ALA A 91 -1.41 9.09 4.05
C ALA A 91 -0.93 10.24 3.17
N ARG A 92 0.02 9.97 2.29
CA ARG A 92 0.63 10.99 1.43
C ARG A 92 0.89 10.43 0.04
N THR A 93 0.98 11.32 -0.94
CA THR A 93 1.48 10.95 -2.27
C THR A 93 3.00 10.78 -2.21
N PRO A 94 3.59 10.04 -3.17
CA PRO A 94 5.05 9.94 -3.25
C PRO A 94 5.74 11.31 -3.37
N ALA A 95 5.19 12.22 -4.16
CA ALA A 95 5.75 13.56 -4.31
C ALA A 95 5.73 14.33 -3.00
N ASP A 96 4.61 14.29 -2.29
CA ASP A 96 4.45 14.98 -1.00
C ASP A 96 5.38 14.39 0.06
N TRP A 97 5.56 13.08 0.05
CA TRP A 97 6.49 12.41 0.96
C TRP A 97 7.94 12.83 0.70
N LEU A 98 8.34 12.90 -0.57
CA LEU A 98 9.69 13.30 -0.95
C LEU A 98 10.02 14.74 -0.55
N LEU A 99 9.03 15.64 -0.66
CA LEU A 99 9.21 17.04 -0.30
C LEU A 99 9.40 17.26 1.20
N ARG A 100 8.97 16.32 2.01
CA ARG A 100 9.03 16.42 3.47
C ARG A 100 10.12 15.56 4.11
N ALA A 101 10.79 14.77 3.30
CA ALA A 101 11.82 13.84 3.77
C ALA A 101 13.13 14.54 4.19
#